data_0f8e5920566256416298bc1c019f8862
#
_entry.id   0f8e5920566256416298bc1c019f8862
#
_cell.length_a   1.000
_cell.length_b   1.000
_cell.length_c   1.000
_cell.angle_alpha   90.00
_cell.angle_beta   90.00
_cell.angle_gamma   90.00
#
_symmetry.space_group_name_H-M   'P 1'
#
loop_
_entity.id
_entity.type
_entity.pdbx_description
1 polymer ?
#
loop_
_entity_poly.entity_id
_entity_poly.type
_entity_poly.pdbx_seq_one_letter_code
_entity_poly.pdbx_strand_id
1 'polypeptide(L)'
;VPFTFLDVPYRDDEASVDYLAQQLKDFTAELEKRFGRPFDEEKLKASIRIENETRKELMRFFRLQSERYYPGEMISHLYMMMGMHLMIGRQEFLDLIRFMIEDIKTYPKFEGKKILWIHLLPFYQETLQKYFNTNQKYQIIASDIIIDSMEEMDPSRPFHALARKIIRNLYNGSYSHKAEMVGRLAETLHPDAVIQFCHWGCKQSSGGSVLLKEKLKDMNIPMLILDGDGIDRRNSHDGQIKTRLEAFLEMLDAGDGEEEGTELLQASGR
;
A
#
# COMPACT_ATOMS: atom_id res chain seq x y z
N VAL A 1 17.91 1.20 -29.53
CA VAL A 1 17.30 2.32 -28.77
C VAL A 1 18.27 2.69 -27.65
N PRO A 2 18.68 3.97 -27.51
CA PRO A 2 19.49 4.41 -26.38
C PRO A 2 18.72 4.18 -25.06
N PHE A 3 19.40 3.73 -24.03
CA PHE A 3 18.84 3.54 -22.69
C PHE A 3 19.84 4.06 -21.66
N THR A 4 19.32 4.50 -20.53
CA THR A 4 20.10 4.87 -19.35
C THR A 4 19.73 3.92 -18.22
N PHE A 5 20.73 3.40 -17.54
CA PHE A 5 20.57 2.54 -16.36
C PHE A 5 20.76 3.38 -15.10
N LEU A 6 19.84 3.29 -14.15
CA LEU A 6 19.98 3.83 -12.81
C LEU A 6 20.27 2.66 -11.86
N ASP A 7 21.44 2.67 -11.28
CA ASP A 7 21.86 1.67 -10.30
C ASP A 7 21.33 2.07 -8.92
N VAL A 8 20.29 1.38 -8.46
CA VAL A 8 19.66 1.66 -7.17
C VAL A 8 20.35 0.84 -6.08
N PRO A 9 21.04 1.47 -5.12
CA PRO A 9 21.69 0.76 -4.03
C PRO A 9 20.70 -0.03 -3.16
N TYR A 10 21.15 -1.18 -2.69
CA TYR A 10 20.42 -1.98 -1.71
C TYR A 10 20.54 -1.41 -0.28
N ARG A 11 21.63 -0.72 0.03
CA ARG A 11 21.92 -0.17 1.36
C ARG A 11 21.27 1.20 1.50
N ASP A 12 20.69 1.45 2.67
CA ASP A 12 20.11 2.72 3.05
C ASP A 12 21.09 3.50 3.95
N ASP A 13 22.13 4.06 3.33
CA ASP A 13 23.08 4.96 3.97
C ASP A 13 23.28 6.23 3.14
N GLU A 14 23.87 7.27 3.75
CA GLU A 14 24.04 8.57 3.07
C GLU A 14 24.90 8.45 1.80
N ALA A 15 25.91 7.60 1.78
CA ALA A 15 26.74 7.40 0.60
C ALA A 15 25.95 6.81 -0.56
N SER A 16 25.02 5.89 -0.28
CA SER A 16 24.08 5.33 -1.25
C SER A 16 23.12 6.40 -1.78
N VAL A 17 22.61 7.27 -0.92
CA VAL A 17 21.75 8.40 -1.31
C VAL A 17 22.52 9.39 -2.19
N ASP A 18 23.73 9.78 -1.82
CA ASP A 18 24.57 10.69 -2.61
C ASP A 18 24.88 10.10 -3.99
N TYR A 19 25.21 8.80 -4.04
CA TYR A 19 25.49 8.06 -5.27
C TYR A 19 24.28 8.07 -6.22
N LEU A 20 23.10 7.72 -5.74
CA LEU A 20 21.90 7.72 -6.58
C LEU A 20 21.45 9.14 -6.94
N ALA A 21 21.57 10.10 -6.03
CA ALA A 21 21.26 11.50 -6.31
C ALA A 21 22.15 12.07 -7.43
N GLN A 22 23.44 11.69 -7.48
CA GLN A 22 24.33 12.09 -8.58
C GLN A 22 23.89 11.46 -9.90
N GLN A 23 23.53 10.16 -9.93
CA GLN A 23 23.00 9.52 -11.14
C GLN A 23 21.74 10.20 -11.66
N LEU A 24 20.82 10.62 -10.77
CA LEU A 24 19.62 11.35 -11.16
C LEU A 24 19.94 12.72 -11.78
N LYS A 25 20.95 13.44 -11.26
CA LYS A 25 21.42 14.70 -11.86
C LYS A 25 22.05 14.46 -13.24
N ASP A 26 22.91 13.46 -13.37
CA ASP A 26 23.57 13.13 -14.63
C ASP A 26 22.55 12.70 -15.69
N PHE A 27 21.57 11.90 -15.29
CA PHE A 27 20.44 11.53 -16.16
C PHE A 27 19.62 12.76 -16.62
N THR A 28 19.36 13.69 -15.70
CA THR A 28 18.66 14.93 -16.04
C THR A 28 19.45 15.76 -17.07
N ALA A 29 20.76 15.92 -16.88
CA ALA A 29 21.65 16.62 -17.83
C ALA A 29 21.70 15.92 -19.20
N GLU A 30 21.65 14.59 -19.24
CA GLU A 30 21.54 13.85 -20.50
C GLU A 30 20.23 14.14 -21.23
N LEU A 31 19.10 14.18 -20.48
CA LEU A 31 17.78 14.51 -21.05
C LEU A 31 17.74 15.94 -21.58
N GLU A 32 18.29 16.92 -20.86
CA GLU A 32 18.42 18.32 -21.34
C GLU A 32 19.12 18.38 -22.69
N LYS A 33 20.28 17.73 -22.79
CA LYS A 33 21.06 17.69 -24.03
C LYS A 33 20.32 16.99 -25.15
N ARG A 34 19.59 15.91 -24.85
CA ARG A 34 18.89 15.09 -25.83
C ARG A 34 17.64 15.80 -26.39
N PHE A 35 16.89 16.46 -25.52
CA PHE A 35 15.63 17.11 -25.89
C PHE A 35 15.75 18.59 -26.19
N GLY A 36 16.93 19.21 -25.97
CA GLY A 36 17.16 20.63 -26.18
C GLY A 36 16.32 21.53 -25.25
N ARG A 37 15.93 21.03 -24.09
CA ARG A 37 15.11 21.74 -23.12
C ARG A 37 15.80 21.76 -21.77
N PRO A 38 15.96 22.94 -21.13
CA PRO A 38 16.53 23.03 -19.80
C PRO A 38 15.62 22.36 -18.77
N PHE A 39 16.23 21.69 -17.80
CA PHE A 39 15.53 21.15 -16.65
C PHE A 39 15.15 22.29 -15.70
N ASP A 40 13.95 22.22 -15.16
CA ASP A 40 13.42 23.22 -14.24
C ASP A 40 13.38 22.61 -12.82
N GLU A 41 14.43 22.87 -12.03
CA GLU A 41 14.53 22.36 -10.66
C GLU A 41 13.43 22.92 -9.74
N GLU A 42 12.95 24.15 -9.99
CA GLU A 42 11.86 24.73 -9.19
C GLU A 42 10.53 23.99 -9.43
N LYS A 43 10.29 23.51 -10.65
CA LYS A 43 9.16 22.61 -10.90
C LYS A 43 9.30 21.29 -10.18
N LEU A 44 10.50 20.71 -10.12
CA LEU A 44 10.73 19.50 -9.34
C LEU A 44 10.44 19.72 -7.85
N LYS A 45 10.96 20.83 -7.28
CA LYS A 45 10.69 21.20 -5.89
C LYS A 45 9.19 21.40 -5.63
N ALA A 46 8.49 22.04 -6.56
CA ALA A 46 7.04 22.22 -6.48
C ALA A 46 6.31 20.86 -6.51
N SER A 47 6.68 19.96 -7.42
CA SER A 47 6.12 18.60 -7.48
C SER A 47 6.35 17.82 -6.18
N ILE A 48 7.53 17.93 -5.57
CA ILE A 48 7.84 17.30 -4.28
C ILE A 48 6.92 17.84 -3.16
N ARG A 49 6.65 19.14 -3.13
CA ARG A 49 5.70 19.71 -2.14
C ARG A 49 4.29 19.18 -2.34
N ILE A 50 3.83 19.10 -3.60
CA ILE A 50 2.52 18.52 -3.93
C ILE A 50 2.48 17.04 -3.56
N GLU A 51 3.54 16.28 -3.81
CA GLU A 51 3.65 14.87 -3.42
C GLU A 51 3.55 14.69 -1.90
N ASN A 52 4.28 15.48 -1.12
CA ASN A 52 4.21 15.44 0.35
C ASN A 52 2.78 15.70 0.85
N GLU A 53 2.09 16.69 0.28
CA GLU A 53 0.70 17.00 0.62
C GLU A 53 -0.23 15.86 0.21
N THR A 54 -0.05 15.30 -1.00
CA THR A 54 -0.85 14.17 -1.49
C THR A 54 -0.72 12.96 -0.57
N ARG A 55 0.48 12.65 -0.07
CA ARG A 55 0.71 11.56 0.89
C ARG A 55 -0.03 11.77 2.20
N LYS A 56 -0.01 13.00 2.74
CA LYS A 56 -0.76 13.36 3.95
C LYS A 56 -2.26 13.16 3.76
N GLU A 57 -2.81 13.66 2.66
CA GLU A 57 -4.24 13.52 2.36
C GLU A 57 -4.61 12.06 2.05
N LEU A 58 -3.74 11.29 1.39
CA LEU A 58 -3.98 9.87 1.16
C LEU A 58 -4.05 9.08 2.49
N MET A 59 -3.14 9.33 3.42
CA MET A 59 -3.19 8.70 4.75
C MET A 59 -4.44 9.12 5.54
N ARG A 60 -4.91 10.37 5.36
CA ARG A 60 -6.18 10.81 5.92
C ARG A 60 -7.36 10.08 5.30
N PHE A 61 -7.36 9.88 3.98
CA PHE A 61 -8.37 9.09 3.29
C PHE A 61 -8.42 7.65 3.82
N PHE A 62 -7.29 6.96 3.96
CA PHE A 62 -7.24 5.59 4.48
C PHE A 62 -7.73 5.48 5.93
N ARG A 63 -7.44 6.48 6.78
CA ARG A 63 -8.03 6.52 8.15
C ARG A 63 -9.55 6.65 8.08
N LEU A 64 -10.08 7.51 7.24
CA LEU A 64 -11.52 7.61 7.04
C LEU A 64 -12.12 6.32 6.48
N GLN A 65 -11.41 5.62 5.60
CA GLN A 65 -11.82 4.33 5.06
C GLN A 65 -11.78 3.21 6.12
N SER A 66 -10.99 3.37 7.18
CA SER A 66 -11.03 2.48 8.35
C SER A 66 -12.25 2.73 9.26
N GLU A 67 -12.88 3.90 9.15
CA GLU A 67 -14.01 4.31 9.99
C GLU A 67 -15.37 4.27 9.25
N ARG A 68 -15.33 4.38 7.91
CA ARG A 68 -16.53 4.52 7.07
C ARG A 68 -16.57 3.48 5.98
N TYR A 69 -17.76 2.99 5.70
CA TYR A 69 -17.98 2.18 4.51
C TYR A 69 -17.75 3.03 3.26
N TYR A 70 -16.85 2.59 2.39
CA TYR A 70 -16.61 3.25 1.12
C TYR A 70 -16.75 2.22 0.00
N PRO A 71 -17.87 2.26 -0.77
CA PRO A 71 -18.13 1.27 -1.79
C PRO A 71 -17.07 1.33 -2.88
N GLY A 72 -16.40 0.22 -3.11
CA GLY A 72 -15.36 0.11 -4.11
C GLY A 72 -15.22 -1.33 -4.59
N GLU A 73 -14.55 -1.48 -5.69
CA GLU A 73 -14.16 -2.77 -6.24
C GLU A 73 -12.64 -2.93 -6.16
N MET A 74 -12.16 -4.16 -6.17
CA MET A 74 -10.72 -4.44 -6.15
C MET A 74 -9.98 -3.73 -7.30
N ILE A 75 -10.62 -3.57 -8.45
CA ILE A 75 -10.07 -2.82 -9.58
C ILE A 75 -9.82 -1.34 -9.26
N SER A 76 -10.59 -0.75 -8.36
CA SER A 76 -10.40 0.65 -7.93
C SER A 76 -9.06 0.84 -7.20
N HIS A 77 -8.61 -0.16 -6.43
CA HIS A 77 -7.28 -0.14 -5.81
C HIS A 77 -6.16 -0.18 -6.84
N LEU A 78 -6.34 -0.90 -7.96
CA LEU A 78 -5.38 -0.88 -9.07
C LEU A 78 -5.28 0.51 -9.71
N TYR A 79 -6.41 1.18 -9.96
CA TYR A 79 -6.41 2.55 -10.47
C TYR A 79 -5.78 3.53 -9.49
N MET A 80 -6.03 3.37 -8.19
CA MET A 80 -5.39 4.18 -7.15
C MET A 80 -3.87 3.96 -7.15
N MET A 81 -3.39 2.71 -7.25
CA MET A 81 -1.98 2.40 -7.38
C MET A 81 -1.36 3.10 -8.61
N MET A 82 -2.00 3.00 -9.78
CA MET A 82 -1.51 3.68 -10.98
C MET A 82 -1.49 5.21 -10.80
N GLY A 83 -2.51 5.78 -10.20
CA GLY A 83 -2.57 7.21 -9.86
C GLY A 83 -1.40 7.63 -8.97
N MET A 84 -1.14 6.88 -7.91
CA MET A 84 -0.03 7.14 -6.98
C MET A 84 1.33 7.06 -7.67
N HIS A 85 1.57 6.08 -8.51
CA HIS A 85 2.88 5.91 -9.15
C HIS A 85 3.10 6.83 -10.36
N LEU A 86 2.04 7.29 -11.03
CA LEU A 86 2.16 8.10 -12.24
C LEU A 86 1.83 9.59 -12.03
N MET A 87 1.03 9.93 -11.03
CA MET A 87 0.43 11.25 -10.90
C MET A 87 0.73 11.96 -9.58
N ILE A 88 1.39 11.32 -8.60
CA ILE A 88 1.52 11.82 -7.22
C ILE A 88 2.15 13.21 -7.18
N GLY A 89 2.93 13.72 -7.86
CA GLY A 89 3.45 15.09 -7.85
C GLY A 89 2.61 16.12 -8.60
N ARG A 90 1.37 15.78 -9.00
CA ARG A 90 0.48 16.63 -9.78
C ARG A 90 -0.68 17.15 -8.94
N GLN A 91 -1.03 18.42 -9.15
CA GLN A 91 -2.13 19.09 -8.44
C GLN A 91 -3.46 18.38 -8.67
N GLU A 92 -3.71 17.91 -9.89
CA GLU A 92 -4.96 17.23 -10.25
C GLU A 92 -5.18 15.94 -9.44
N PHE A 93 -4.09 15.23 -9.10
CA PHE A 93 -4.19 14.04 -8.28
C PHE A 93 -4.43 14.37 -6.80
N LEU A 94 -3.79 15.41 -6.27
CA LEU A 94 -4.07 15.92 -4.94
C LEU A 94 -5.54 16.35 -4.81
N ASP A 95 -6.08 17.06 -5.82
CA ASP A 95 -7.46 17.51 -5.84
C ASP A 95 -8.44 16.31 -5.89
N LEU A 96 -8.09 15.23 -6.63
CA LEU A 96 -8.85 13.99 -6.62
C LEU A 96 -8.89 13.35 -5.22
N ILE A 97 -7.76 13.24 -4.54
CA ILE A 97 -7.72 12.68 -3.17
C ILE A 97 -8.57 13.53 -2.21
N ARG A 98 -8.49 14.84 -2.30
CA ARG A 98 -9.33 15.75 -1.50
C ARG A 98 -10.82 15.58 -1.79
N PHE A 99 -11.18 15.42 -3.06
CA PHE A 99 -12.55 15.09 -3.45
C PHE A 99 -13.02 13.77 -2.81
N MET A 100 -12.20 12.71 -2.89
CA MET A 100 -12.51 11.41 -2.26
C MET A 100 -12.67 11.52 -0.74
N ILE A 101 -11.90 12.39 -0.07
CA ILE A 101 -12.04 12.68 1.36
C ILE A 101 -13.38 13.33 1.69
N GLU A 102 -13.87 14.24 0.85
CA GLU A 102 -15.19 14.85 1.08
C GLU A 102 -16.31 13.85 0.75
N ASP A 103 -16.13 13.05 -0.29
CA ASP A 103 -17.09 12.03 -0.70
C ASP A 103 -17.27 10.95 0.40
N ILE A 104 -16.18 10.38 0.93
CA ILE A 104 -16.24 9.32 1.95
C ILE A 104 -16.97 9.76 3.23
N LYS A 105 -16.96 11.05 3.57
CA LYS A 105 -17.67 11.58 4.74
C LYS A 105 -19.20 11.46 4.61
N THR A 106 -19.72 11.31 3.40
CA THR A 106 -21.15 11.13 3.13
C THR A 106 -21.64 9.70 3.38
N TYR A 107 -20.72 8.74 3.47
CA TYR A 107 -21.06 7.33 3.68
C TYR A 107 -21.19 6.98 5.16
N PRO A 108 -21.96 5.91 5.49
CA PRO A 108 -22.20 5.50 6.87
C PRO A 108 -20.90 4.99 7.55
N LYS A 109 -20.94 4.86 8.88
CA LYS A 109 -19.91 4.19 9.65
C LYS A 109 -19.73 2.76 9.14
N PHE A 110 -18.50 2.28 9.10
CA PHE A 110 -18.20 0.90 8.75
C PHE A 110 -18.16 0.04 10.02
N GLU A 111 -18.99 -0.99 10.04
CA GLU A 111 -19.11 -1.92 11.18
C GLU A 111 -18.58 -3.32 10.84
N GLY A 112 -18.04 -3.50 9.65
CA GLY A 112 -17.47 -4.77 9.19
C GLY A 112 -15.98 -4.90 9.51
N LYS A 113 -15.38 -5.97 8.99
CA LYS A 113 -13.95 -6.27 9.16
C LYS A 113 -13.07 -5.47 8.21
N LYS A 114 -12.09 -4.80 8.75
CA LYS A 114 -11.10 -3.96 8.05
C LYS A 114 -9.92 -4.82 7.63
N ILE A 115 -9.67 -4.89 6.35
CA ILE A 115 -8.59 -5.70 5.77
C ILE A 115 -7.48 -4.79 5.21
N LEU A 116 -6.26 -4.95 5.70
CA LEU A 116 -5.08 -4.38 5.06
C LEU A 116 -4.56 -5.38 4.03
N TRP A 117 -4.52 -4.98 2.76
CA TRP A 117 -4.07 -5.83 1.68
C TRP A 117 -2.59 -5.60 1.36
N ILE A 118 -1.84 -6.68 1.17
CA ILE A 118 -0.41 -6.62 0.89
C ILE A 118 -0.12 -7.23 -0.48
N HIS A 119 0.57 -6.45 -1.32
CA HIS A 119 0.98 -6.75 -2.68
C HIS A 119 -0.19 -6.71 -3.68
N LEU A 120 -0.08 -7.42 -4.81
CA LEU A 120 -1.05 -7.36 -5.91
C LEU A 120 -2.46 -7.77 -5.47
N LEU A 121 -3.45 -7.09 -6.06
CA LEU A 121 -4.85 -7.47 -5.94
C LEU A 121 -5.24 -8.20 -7.23
N PRO A 122 -5.46 -9.52 -7.20
CA PRO A 122 -5.89 -10.28 -8.37
C PRO A 122 -7.40 -10.03 -8.62
N PHE A 123 -7.72 -8.85 -9.13
CA PHE A 123 -9.08 -8.33 -9.29
C PHE A 123 -10.00 -9.19 -10.18
N TYR A 124 -9.45 -10.15 -10.91
CA TYR A 124 -10.21 -11.09 -11.74
C TYR A 124 -10.68 -12.35 -10.99
N GLN A 125 -10.22 -12.59 -9.76
CA GLN A 125 -10.59 -13.76 -8.95
C GLN A 125 -12.02 -13.62 -8.45
N GLU A 126 -12.90 -14.53 -8.86
CA GLU A 126 -14.34 -14.47 -8.55
C GLU A 126 -14.63 -14.52 -7.05
N THR A 127 -13.91 -15.39 -6.34
CA THR A 127 -14.03 -15.48 -4.87
C THR A 127 -13.64 -14.17 -4.20
N LEU A 128 -12.52 -13.57 -4.58
CA LEU A 128 -12.09 -12.30 -3.99
C LEU A 128 -13.07 -11.16 -4.31
N GLN A 129 -13.57 -11.09 -5.56
CA GLN A 129 -14.60 -10.13 -5.93
C GLN A 129 -15.86 -10.28 -5.06
N LYS A 130 -16.33 -11.50 -4.82
CA LYS A 130 -17.51 -11.79 -3.99
C LYS A 130 -17.38 -11.21 -2.58
N TYR A 131 -16.17 -11.26 -2.00
CA TYR A 131 -15.95 -10.84 -0.61
C TYR A 131 -15.50 -9.38 -0.49
N PHE A 132 -14.90 -8.77 -1.52
CA PHE A 132 -14.29 -7.45 -1.40
C PHE A 132 -14.86 -6.39 -2.34
N ASN A 133 -15.66 -6.75 -3.36
CA ASN A 133 -16.33 -5.76 -4.20
C ASN A 133 -17.63 -5.31 -3.54
N THR A 134 -17.73 -4.03 -3.22
CA THR A 134 -18.92 -3.40 -2.63
C THR A 134 -19.53 -4.18 -1.45
N ASN A 135 -18.72 -4.86 -0.67
CA ASN A 135 -19.13 -5.70 0.45
C ASN A 135 -19.13 -4.90 1.76
N GLN A 136 -20.21 -4.96 2.52
CA GLN A 136 -20.34 -4.24 3.80
C GLN A 136 -19.80 -5.04 5.00
N LYS A 137 -19.47 -6.31 4.82
CA LYS A 137 -18.92 -7.15 5.89
C LYS A 137 -17.39 -7.13 5.94
N TYR A 138 -16.76 -7.02 4.77
CA TYR A 138 -15.30 -6.98 4.65
C TYR A 138 -14.89 -5.85 3.72
N GLN A 139 -14.01 -4.96 4.17
CA GLN A 139 -13.53 -3.83 3.38
C GLN A 139 -12.00 -3.82 3.34
N ILE A 140 -11.41 -3.72 2.14
CA ILE A 140 -9.99 -3.41 2.00
C ILE A 140 -9.82 -1.92 2.28
N ILE A 141 -9.20 -1.60 3.41
CA ILE A 141 -9.03 -0.20 3.86
C ILE A 141 -7.80 0.47 3.30
N ALA A 142 -6.79 -0.30 2.92
CA ALA A 142 -5.57 0.19 2.27
C ALA A 142 -4.80 -0.97 1.65
N SER A 143 -3.84 -0.65 0.79
CA SER A 143 -2.86 -1.61 0.26
C SER A 143 -1.47 -1.01 0.24
N ASP A 144 -0.45 -1.81 0.60
CA ASP A 144 0.95 -1.40 0.61
C ASP A 144 1.45 -1.01 -0.79
N ILE A 145 0.89 -1.59 -1.85
CA ILE A 145 1.27 -1.27 -3.22
C ILE A 145 0.86 0.15 -3.65
N ILE A 146 -0.08 0.78 -2.93
CA ILE A 146 -0.49 2.17 -3.14
C ILE A 146 0.48 3.12 -2.40
N ILE A 147 1.11 2.64 -1.33
CA ILE A 147 1.95 3.44 -0.44
C ILE A 147 3.41 3.05 -0.64
N ASP A 148 4.15 3.79 -1.45
CA ASP A 148 5.57 3.52 -1.73
C ASP A 148 6.53 4.06 -0.66
N SER A 149 6.10 5.04 0.12
CA SER A 149 6.85 5.63 1.25
C SER A 149 5.91 6.42 2.16
N MET A 150 6.20 6.44 3.45
CA MET A 150 5.50 7.26 4.44
C MET A 150 6.33 8.49 4.87
N GLU A 151 7.53 8.65 4.32
CA GLU A 151 8.43 9.72 4.72
C GLU A 151 8.19 11.00 3.90
N GLU A 152 8.30 12.15 4.58
CA GLU A 152 8.26 13.45 3.93
C GLU A 152 9.57 13.71 3.20
N MET A 153 9.50 14.18 1.97
CA MET A 153 10.65 14.54 1.16
C MET A 153 11.07 15.98 1.40
N ASP A 154 12.37 16.25 1.50
CA ASP A 154 12.92 17.61 1.60
C ASP A 154 13.01 18.29 0.22
N PRO A 155 12.16 19.27 -0.09
CA PRO A 155 12.20 19.96 -1.38
C PRO A 155 13.44 20.86 -1.56
N SER A 156 14.20 21.17 -0.50
CA SER A 156 15.43 21.95 -0.62
C SER A 156 16.59 21.14 -1.23
N ARG A 157 16.52 19.80 -1.13
CA ARG A 157 17.49 18.85 -1.70
C ARG A 157 16.80 17.83 -2.63
N PRO A 158 16.21 18.27 -3.75
CA PRO A 158 15.22 17.48 -4.49
C PRO A 158 15.77 16.16 -5.02
N PHE A 159 17.00 16.11 -5.52
CA PHE A 159 17.60 14.87 -6.02
C PHE A 159 17.94 13.88 -4.90
N HIS A 160 18.36 14.37 -3.74
CA HIS A 160 18.58 13.51 -2.57
C HIS A 160 17.26 12.99 -2.01
N ALA A 161 16.23 13.82 -1.99
CA ALA A 161 14.89 13.41 -1.57
C ALA A 161 14.33 12.29 -2.46
N LEU A 162 14.46 12.43 -3.79
CA LEU A 162 14.08 11.37 -4.73
C LEU A 162 14.93 10.11 -4.58
N ALA A 163 16.25 10.25 -4.44
CA ALA A 163 17.15 9.12 -4.24
C ALA A 163 16.78 8.34 -2.97
N ARG A 164 16.55 9.04 -1.86
CA ARG A 164 16.12 8.43 -0.59
C ARG A 164 14.78 7.71 -0.74
N LYS A 165 13.79 8.34 -1.40
CA LYS A 165 12.50 7.72 -1.71
C LYS A 165 12.66 6.41 -2.48
N ILE A 166 13.51 6.39 -3.52
CA ILE A 166 13.73 5.20 -4.35
C ILE A 166 14.43 4.10 -3.53
N ILE A 167 15.47 4.44 -2.76
CA ILE A 167 16.21 3.48 -1.93
C ILE A 167 15.29 2.89 -0.85
N ARG A 168 14.47 3.71 -0.20
CA ARG A 168 13.55 3.32 0.87
C ARG A 168 12.18 2.85 0.39
N ASN A 169 12.01 2.65 -0.91
CA ASN A 169 10.78 2.07 -1.43
C ASN A 169 10.54 0.68 -0.80
N LEU A 170 9.28 0.37 -0.47
CA LEU A 170 8.87 -0.90 0.16
C LEU A 170 9.33 -2.16 -0.59
N TYR A 171 9.60 -2.03 -1.87
CA TYR A 171 10.01 -3.12 -2.76
C TYR A 171 11.51 -3.11 -3.06
N ASN A 172 12.27 -2.23 -2.41
CA ASN A 172 13.73 -2.21 -2.43
C ASN A 172 14.31 -2.57 -1.05
N GLY A 173 15.53 -3.05 -1.01
CA GLY A 173 16.21 -3.39 0.24
C GLY A 173 15.70 -4.67 0.92
N SER A 174 15.85 -4.73 2.24
CA SER A 174 15.51 -5.92 3.03
C SER A 174 14.01 -6.07 3.25
N TYR A 175 13.56 -7.32 3.37
CA TYR A 175 12.16 -7.58 3.72
C TYR A 175 11.80 -7.12 5.14
N SER A 176 12.77 -7.02 6.03
CA SER A 176 12.57 -6.46 7.38
C SER A 176 12.08 -5.01 7.30
N HIS A 177 12.65 -4.20 6.39
CA HIS A 177 12.17 -2.85 6.14
C HIS A 177 10.69 -2.83 5.71
N LYS A 178 10.31 -3.72 4.78
CA LYS A 178 8.90 -3.87 4.37
C LYS A 178 8.01 -4.27 5.55
N ALA A 179 8.43 -5.24 6.35
CA ALA A 179 7.66 -5.70 7.52
C ALA A 179 7.46 -4.59 8.55
N GLU A 180 8.48 -3.76 8.81
CA GLU A 180 8.37 -2.59 9.69
C GLU A 180 7.41 -1.54 9.14
N MET A 181 7.46 -1.26 7.84
CA MET A 181 6.55 -0.30 7.20
C MET A 181 5.10 -0.78 7.24
N VAL A 182 4.85 -2.06 6.95
CA VAL A 182 3.50 -2.64 7.07
C VAL A 182 3.03 -2.62 8.52
N GLY A 183 3.92 -2.90 9.49
CA GLY A 183 3.62 -2.75 10.90
C GLY A 183 3.15 -1.33 11.26
N ARG A 184 3.86 -0.30 10.83
CA ARG A 184 3.46 1.11 11.02
C ARG A 184 2.12 1.46 10.36
N LEU A 185 1.83 0.89 9.19
CA LEU A 185 0.52 1.03 8.56
C LEU A 185 -0.57 0.38 9.41
N ALA A 186 -0.32 -0.82 9.92
CA ALA A 186 -1.26 -1.52 10.79
C ALA A 186 -1.49 -0.77 12.10
N GLU A 187 -0.45 -0.21 12.73
CA GLU A 187 -0.56 0.68 13.90
C GLU A 187 -1.39 1.94 13.62
N THR A 188 -1.33 2.46 12.39
CA THR A 188 -2.03 3.69 12.01
C THR A 188 -3.49 3.47 11.62
N LEU A 189 -3.79 2.34 10.99
CA LEU A 189 -5.08 2.05 10.36
C LEU A 189 -5.93 1.05 11.17
N HIS A 190 -5.33 0.35 12.15
CA HIS A 190 -5.97 -0.64 13.01
C HIS A 190 -6.82 -1.65 12.22
N PRO A 191 -6.23 -2.41 11.28
CA PRO A 191 -6.95 -3.45 10.56
C PRO A 191 -7.28 -4.62 11.49
N ASP A 192 -8.41 -5.29 11.24
CA ASP A 192 -8.78 -6.51 11.95
C ASP A 192 -8.01 -7.72 11.43
N ALA A 193 -7.51 -7.64 10.18
CA ALA A 193 -6.67 -8.67 9.59
C ALA A 193 -5.81 -8.13 8.43
N VAL A 194 -4.78 -8.89 8.10
CA VAL A 194 -3.93 -8.65 6.92
C VAL A 194 -4.09 -9.82 5.95
N ILE A 195 -4.28 -9.50 4.66
CA ILE A 195 -4.22 -10.51 3.59
C ILE A 195 -3.06 -10.15 2.66
N GLN A 196 -2.13 -11.08 2.49
CA GLN A 196 -1.03 -10.95 1.53
C GLN A 196 -1.26 -11.87 0.35
N PHE A 197 -1.20 -11.32 -0.86
CA PHE A 197 -1.19 -12.11 -2.08
C PHE A 197 0.23 -12.25 -2.61
N CYS A 198 0.77 -13.47 -2.58
CA CYS A 198 2.08 -13.81 -3.11
C CYS A 198 1.97 -14.19 -4.57
N HIS A 199 2.39 -13.28 -5.46
CA HIS A 199 2.45 -13.56 -6.89
C HIS A 199 3.63 -14.49 -7.21
N TRP A 200 3.39 -15.54 -7.98
CA TRP A 200 4.41 -16.48 -8.41
C TRP A 200 5.57 -15.77 -9.13
N GLY A 201 6.78 -16.13 -8.80
CA GLY A 201 7.99 -15.54 -9.36
C GLY A 201 8.36 -14.15 -8.80
N CYS A 202 7.55 -13.54 -7.94
CA CYS A 202 7.89 -12.30 -7.28
C CYS A 202 8.50 -12.55 -5.90
N LYS A 203 9.85 -12.47 -5.80
CA LYS A 203 10.56 -12.64 -4.53
C LYS A 203 10.18 -11.59 -3.49
N GLN A 204 9.86 -10.38 -3.92
CA GLN A 204 9.45 -9.29 -3.03
C GLN A 204 8.04 -9.48 -2.44
N SER A 205 7.20 -10.34 -3.04
CA SER A 205 5.91 -10.68 -2.46
C SER A 205 5.99 -11.91 -1.55
N SER A 206 6.80 -12.92 -1.90
CA SER A 206 6.78 -14.22 -1.23
C SER A 206 7.97 -14.46 -0.30
N GLY A 207 9.15 -13.87 -0.60
CA GLY A 207 10.41 -14.26 0.02
C GLY A 207 10.54 -13.95 1.52
N GLY A 208 9.73 -13.07 2.07
CA GLY A 208 9.79 -12.69 3.48
C GLY A 208 8.41 -12.70 4.17
N SER A 209 7.41 -13.38 3.60
CA SER A 209 6.05 -13.42 4.15
C SER A 209 6.01 -13.90 5.61
N VAL A 210 6.93 -14.80 5.98
CA VAL A 210 7.04 -15.29 7.36
C VAL A 210 7.47 -14.18 8.31
N LEU A 211 8.44 -13.34 7.92
CA LEU A 211 8.88 -12.21 8.75
C LEU A 211 7.73 -11.21 9.00
N LEU A 212 6.94 -10.94 7.96
CA LEU A 212 5.77 -10.09 8.10
C LEU A 212 4.72 -10.73 9.02
N LYS A 213 4.48 -12.04 8.87
CA LYS A 213 3.53 -12.77 9.72
C LYS A 213 3.94 -12.77 11.18
N GLU A 214 5.23 -12.95 11.48
CA GLU A 214 5.77 -12.85 12.85
C GLU A 214 5.57 -11.45 13.42
N LYS A 215 5.91 -10.40 12.66
CA LYS A 215 5.70 -9.01 13.06
C LYS A 215 4.25 -8.71 13.41
N LEU A 216 3.30 -9.15 12.58
CA LEU A 216 1.86 -8.94 12.80
C LEU A 216 1.32 -9.78 13.96
N LYS A 217 1.88 -10.98 14.19
CA LYS A 217 1.55 -11.83 15.34
C LYS A 217 1.88 -11.12 16.66
N ASP A 218 3.02 -10.43 16.74
CA ASP A 218 3.40 -9.65 17.92
C ASP A 218 2.44 -8.48 18.19
N MET A 219 1.68 -8.07 17.17
CA MET A 219 0.63 -7.03 17.24
C MET A 219 -0.77 -7.62 17.44
N ASN A 220 -0.90 -8.95 17.58
CA ASN A 220 -2.17 -9.67 17.63
C ASN A 220 -3.05 -9.48 16.37
N ILE A 221 -2.45 -9.26 15.21
CA ILE A 221 -3.16 -9.11 13.94
C ILE A 221 -3.04 -10.41 13.14
N PRO A 222 -4.14 -11.14 12.88
CA PRO A 222 -4.12 -12.34 12.08
C PRO A 222 -3.76 -12.04 10.62
N MET A 223 -3.01 -12.95 9.99
CA MET A 223 -2.57 -12.80 8.62
C MET A 223 -2.83 -14.04 7.79
N LEU A 224 -3.51 -13.85 6.66
CA LEU A 224 -3.66 -14.86 5.61
C LEU A 224 -2.66 -14.61 4.49
N ILE A 225 -1.94 -15.64 4.07
CA ILE A 225 -1.08 -15.61 2.89
C ILE A 225 -1.80 -16.43 1.79
N LEU A 226 -2.16 -15.76 0.71
CA LEU A 226 -2.65 -16.39 -0.52
C LEU A 226 -1.54 -16.38 -1.56
N ASP A 227 -1.49 -17.37 -2.42
CA ASP A 227 -0.50 -17.47 -3.49
C ASP A 227 -1.16 -17.86 -4.82
N GLY A 228 -0.59 -17.37 -5.91
CA GLY A 228 -1.11 -17.63 -7.25
C GLY A 228 -0.49 -16.70 -8.28
N ASP A 229 -1.01 -16.78 -9.50
CA ASP A 229 -0.70 -15.80 -10.53
C ASP A 229 -1.64 -14.60 -10.39
N GLY A 230 -1.12 -13.44 -10.03
CA GLY A 230 -1.91 -12.21 -9.86
C GLY A 230 -2.31 -11.54 -11.19
N ILE A 231 -1.82 -12.03 -12.32
CA ILE A 231 -1.98 -11.41 -13.64
C ILE A 231 -2.69 -12.34 -14.63
N ASP A 232 -2.24 -13.59 -14.73
CA ASP A 232 -2.81 -14.55 -15.69
C ASP A 232 -3.83 -15.47 -15.01
N ARG A 233 -5.12 -15.22 -15.25
CA ARG A 233 -6.21 -16.01 -14.67
C ARG A 233 -6.15 -17.50 -15.04
N ARG A 234 -5.45 -17.86 -16.13
CA ARG A 234 -5.31 -19.27 -16.57
C ARG A 234 -4.45 -20.09 -15.61
N ASN A 235 -3.56 -19.43 -14.86
CA ASN A 235 -2.64 -20.03 -13.90
C ASN A 235 -3.18 -19.96 -12.46
N SER A 236 -4.42 -19.55 -12.26
CA SER A 236 -4.98 -19.35 -10.92
C SER A 236 -6.18 -20.28 -10.69
N HIS A 237 -6.17 -20.92 -9.54
CA HIS A 237 -7.22 -21.85 -9.13
C HIS A 237 -8.09 -21.20 -8.04
N ASP A 238 -9.24 -20.67 -8.43
CA ASP A 238 -10.16 -19.96 -7.53
C ASP A 238 -10.61 -20.83 -6.35
N GLY A 239 -10.76 -22.13 -6.53
CA GLY A 239 -11.15 -23.07 -5.47
C GLY A 239 -10.18 -23.15 -4.29
N GLN A 240 -8.86 -23.06 -4.52
CA GLN A 240 -7.87 -23.03 -3.44
C GLN A 240 -7.94 -21.70 -2.67
N ILE A 241 -8.07 -20.58 -3.40
CA ILE A 241 -8.24 -19.26 -2.80
C ILE A 241 -9.52 -19.24 -1.96
N LYS A 242 -10.62 -19.77 -2.51
CA LYS A 242 -11.91 -19.86 -1.83
C LYS A 242 -11.80 -20.59 -0.48
N THR A 243 -11.30 -21.83 -0.49
CA THR A 243 -11.20 -22.64 0.74
C THR A 243 -10.39 -21.93 1.82
N ARG A 244 -9.25 -21.33 1.47
CA ARG A 244 -8.36 -20.67 2.44
C ARG A 244 -8.94 -19.33 2.93
N LEU A 245 -9.54 -18.55 2.02
CA LEU A 245 -10.15 -17.28 2.37
C LEU A 245 -11.38 -17.49 3.27
N GLU A 246 -12.30 -18.39 2.88
CA GLU A 246 -13.52 -18.63 3.65
C GLU A 246 -13.20 -19.12 5.07
N ALA A 247 -12.27 -20.06 5.23
CA ALA A 247 -11.85 -20.52 6.56
C ALA A 247 -11.22 -19.39 7.40
N PHE A 248 -10.46 -18.49 6.78
CA PHE A 248 -9.88 -17.33 7.46
C PHE A 248 -10.94 -16.31 7.88
N LEU A 249 -11.89 -16.00 7.02
CA LEU A 249 -12.97 -15.07 7.32
C LEU A 249 -13.91 -15.63 8.40
N GLU A 250 -14.22 -16.94 8.37
CA GLU A 250 -14.98 -17.61 9.43
C GLU A 250 -14.28 -17.53 10.80
N MET A 251 -12.95 -17.67 10.83
CA MET A 251 -12.16 -17.47 12.05
C MET A 251 -12.26 -16.04 12.58
N LEU A 252 -12.20 -15.03 11.68
CA LEU A 252 -12.33 -13.63 12.08
C LEU A 252 -13.71 -13.30 12.63
N ASP A 253 -14.76 -13.89 12.04
CA ASP A 253 -16.14 -13.70 12.49
C ASP A 253 -16.40 -14.38 13.85
N ALA A 254 -15.79 -15.54 14.10
CA ALA A 254 -15.95 -16.27 15.38
C ALA A 254 -15.28 -15.55 16.55
N GLY A 255 -14.17 -14.82 16.32
CA GLY A 255 -13.48 -14.03 17.34
C GLY A 255 -14.36 -12.95 18.00
N ASP A 256 -15.30 -12.36 17.25
CA ASP A 256 -16.25 -11.37 17.80
C ASP A 256 -17.23 -12.00 18.82
N GLY A 257 -17.61 -13.26 18.61
CA GLY A 257 -18.53 -13.96 19.51
C GLY A 257 -17.91 -14.27 20.89
N GLU A 258 -16.58 -14.42 20.98
CA GLU A 258 -15.88 -14.65 22.26
C GLU A 258 -15.71 -13.34 23.05
N GLU A 259 -15.47 -12.21 22.38
CA GLU A 259 -15.38 -10.90 23.03
C GLU A 259 -16.76 -10.43 23.55
N GLU A 260 -17.83 -10.54 22.78
CA GLU A 260 -19.18 -10.24 23.23
C GLU A 260 -19.64 -11.14 24.40
N GLY A 261 -19.30 -12.43 24.36
CA GLY A 261 -19.58 -13.37 25.44
C GLY A 261 -18.85 -13.02 26.73
N THR A 262 -17.64 -12.49 26.66
CA THR A 262 -16.82 -12.10 27.80
C THR A 262 -17.31 -10.78 28.40
N GLU A 263 -17.73 -9.80 27.61
CA GLU A 263 -18.32 -8.55 28.09
C GLU A 263 -19.68 -8.78 28.80
N LEU A 264 -20.54 -9.66 28.24
CA LEU A 264 -21.82 -10.01 28.85
C LEU A 264 -21.66 -10.72 30.19
N LEU A 265 -20.65 -11.57 30.33
CA LEU A 265 -20.33 -12.24 31.60
C LEU A 265 -19.76 -11.27 32.65
N GLN A 266 -18.99 -10.26 32.25
CA GLN A 266 -18.48 -9.23 33.14
C GLN A 266 -19.60 -8.22 33.56
N ALA A 267 -20.55 -7.96 32.68
CA ALA A 267 -21.70 -7.08 32.97
C ALA A 267 -22.75 -7.75 33.86
N SER A 268 -22.87 -9.09 33.83
CA SER A 268 -23.83 -9.86 34.64
C SER A 268 -23.33 -10.23 36.05
N GLY A 269 -22.07 -9.95 36.34
CA GLY A 269 -21.42 -10.26 37.63
C GLY A 269 -21.35 -9.11 38.61
N ARG A 270 -22.23 -8.08 38.48
CA ARG A 270 -22.38 -6.98 39.47
C ARG A 270 -23.73 -7.03 40.16
#